data_5804eb068167f8d385cac56b1d989bae
#
_entry.id   5804eb068167f8d385cac56b1d989bae
#
_cell.length_a   1.000
_cell.length_b   1.000
_cell.length_c   1.000
_cell.angle_alpha   90.00
_cell.angle_beta   90.00
_cell.angle_gamma   90.00
#
_symmetry.space_group_name_H-M   'P 1'
#
loop_
_entity.id
_entity.type
_entity.pdbx_description
1 polymer ?
#
loop_
_entity_poly.entity_id
_entity_poly.type
_entity_poly.pdbx_seq_one_letter_code
_entity_poly.pdbx_strand_id
1 'polypeptide(L)'
;AREPVAAKALGGVAGQYLNLDPDLTIRENLDIHGRFFRMPKKARTEAEDRLLALTRMTDRADTPVKQLSGGQKRRVVLARALMHSPKILFLDEPTAGLDPQIRRTLWGIISSIRGAGTTILMTTHYIEEAELLADRVILLDQGHILSRGTPKELIRRTGAWAVDTHGRDGFTTECFPTREEAAAFMEAD
;
A
#
# COMPACT_ATOMS: atom_id res chain seq x y z
N ALA A 1 22.08 -3.25 -14.48
CA ALA A 1 20.99 -4.07 -15.05
C ALA A 1 21.26 -4.24 -16.55
N ARG A 2 21.32 -5.50 -17.05
CA ARG A 2 21.62 -5.78 -18.46
C ARG A 2 20.47 -5.43 -19.42
N GLU A 3 19.23 -5.28 -18.90
CA GLU A 3 18.04 -4.94 -19.71
C GLU A 3 17.07 -4.05 -18.92
N PRO A 4 17.33 -2.73 -18.83
CA PRO A 4 16.52 -1.83 -18.01
C PRO A 4 15.07 -1.67 -18.52
N VAL A 5 14.83 -1.82 -19.83
CA VAL A 5 13.48 -1.71 -20.41
C VAL A 5 12.63 -2.93 -20.06
N ALA A 6 13.17 -4.14 -20.15
CA ALA A 6 12.49 -5.37 -19.78
C ALA A 6 12.17 -5.40 -18.28
N ALA A 7 13.09 -4.95 -17.43
CA ALA A 7 12.86 -4.85 -16.00
C ALA A 7 11.72 -3.87 -15.64
N LYS A 8 11.66 -2.71 -16.31
CA LYS A 8 10.57 -1.72 -16.13
C LYS A 8 9.21 -2.28 -16.55
N ALA A 9 9.16 -3.13 -17.56
CA ALA A 9 7.92 -3.75 -18.01
C ALA A 9 7.34 -4.77 -17.00
N LEU A 10 8.17 -5.29 -16.09
CA LEU A 10 7.73 -6.22 -15.05
C LEU A 10 7.20 -5.54 -13.78
N GLY A 11 7.48 -4.25 -13.61
CA GLY A 11 7.15 -3.50 -12.41
C GLY A 11 6.09 -2.43 -12.63
N GLY A 12 5.09 -2.38 -11.77
CA GLY A 12 4.18 -1.24 -11.61
C GLY A 12 4.59 -0.41 -10.39
N VAL A 13 4.45 0.91 -10.47
CA VAL A 13 4.81 1.81 -9.37
C VAL A 13 3.65 2.75 -9.07
N ALA A 14 3.21 2.75 -7.82
CA ALA A 14 2.30 3.73 -7.26
C ALA A 14 3.02 4.45 -6.11
N GLY A 15 3.74 5.51 -6.46
CA GLY A 15 4.50 6.33 -5.52
C GLY A 15 3.64 7.34 -4.77
N GLN A 16 4.28 8.10 -3.91
CA GLN A 16 3.64 9.16 -3.11
C GLN A 16 3.01 10.25 -4.01
N TYR A 17 3.72 10.62 -5.09
CA TYR A 17 3.21 11.57 -6.08
C TYR A 17 2.22 10.88 -7.03
N LEU A 18 1.08 11.53 -7.22
CA LEU A 18 -0.01 10.94 -8.00
C LEU A 18 0.33 10.79 -9.50
N ASN A 19 1.15 11.72 -10.05
CA ASN A 19 1.60 11.72 -11.45
C ASN A 19 0.45 11.48 -12.48
N LEU A 20 -0.75 11.97 -12.16
CA LEU A 20 -1.91 11.96 -13.05
C LEU A 20 -2.04 13.32 -13.72
N ASP A 21 -2.43 13.34 -14.97
CA ASP A 21 -2.80 14.58 -15.63
C ASP A 21 -4.16 15.06 -15.10
N PRO A 22 -4.24 16.23 -14.45
CA PRO A 22 -5.46 16.72 -13.82
C PRO A 22 -6.57 17.09 -14.79
N ASP A 23 -6.23 17.45 -16.02
CA ASP A 23 -7.19 17.90 -17.05
C ASP A 23 -7.77 16.75 -17.86
N LEU A 24 -7.11 15.61 -17.86
CA LEU A 24 -7.59 14.39 -18.51
C LEU A 24 -8.54 13.61 -17.59
N THR A 25 -9.44 12.86 -18.21
CA THR A 25 -10.31 11.89 -17.53
C THR A 25 -9.50 10.72 -16.96
N ILE A 26 -10.12 9.93 -16.10
CA ILE A 26 -9.49 8.70 -15.59
C ILE A 26 -9.12 7.78 -16.75
N ARG A 27 -10.07 7.54 -17.68
CA ARG A 27 -9.86 6.64 -18.83
C ARG A 27 -8.70 7.13 -19.70
N GLU A 28 -8.63 8.42 -20.01
CA GLU A 28 -7.53 8.99 -20.79
C GLU A 28 -6.18 8.86 -20.12
N ASN A 29 -6.10 9.06 -18.78
CA ASN A 29 -4.89 8.81 -18.01
C ASN A 29 -4.42 7.35 -18.11
N LEU A 30 -5.36 6.40 -18.06
CA LEU A 30 -5.06 4.97 -18.19
C LEU A 30 -4.64 4.63 -19.62
N ASP A 31 -5.35 5.12 -20.66
CA ASP A 31 -5.03 4.87 -22.07
C ASP A 31 -3.61 5.36 -22.41
N ILE A 32 -3.28 6.60 -22.02
CA ILE A 32 -1.95 7.16 -22.24
C ILE A 32 -0.87 6.27 -21.58
N HIS A 33 -1.09 5.83 -20.34
CA HIS A 33 -0.15 4.96 -19.67
C HIS A 33 0.03 3.62 -20.40
N GLY A 34 -1.05 3.00 -20.86
CA GLY A 34 -1.00 1.79 -21.69
C GLY A 34 -0.24 1.98 -22.99
N ARG A 35 -0.33 3.18 -23.63
CA ARG A 35 0.46 3.52 -24.82
C ARG A 35 1.96 3.58 -24.52
N PHE A 36 2.38 4.11 -23.37
CA PHE A 36 3.79 4.08 -22.98
C PHE A 36 4.35 2.65 -22.90
N PHE A 37 3.51 1.68 -22.52
CA PHE A 37 3.86 0.27 -22.51
C PHE A 37 3.58 -0.44 -23.85
N ARG A 38 3.30 0.32 -24.93
CA ARG A 38 3.04 -0.20 -26.29
C ARG A 38 1.92 -1.24 -26.34
N MET A 39 0.93 -1.13 -25.46
CA MET A 39 -0.21 -2.04 -25.45
C MET A 39 -1.11 -1.79 -26.69
N PRO A 40 -1.58 -2.84 -27.38
CA PRO A 40 -2.57 -2.69 -28.44
C PRO A 40 -3.87 -2.05 -27.91
N LYS A 41 -4.61 -1.32 -28.76
CA LYS A 41 -5.83 -0.60 -28.35
C LYS A 41 -6.83 -1.52 -27.65
N LYS A 42 -7.10 -2.69 -28.21
CA LYS A 42 -8.02 -3.69 -27.61
C LYS A 42 -7.60 -4.07 -26.18
N ALA A 43 -6.32 -4.41 -25.98
CA ALA A 43 -5.79 -4.77 -24.68
C ALA A 43 -5.85 -3.62 -23.66
N ARG A 44 -5.68 -2.35 -24.12
CA ARG A 44 -5.83 -1.18 -23.25
C ARG A 44 -7.26 -1.02 -22.78
N THR A 45 -8.24 -1.07 -23.68
CA THR A 45 -9.65 -0.93 -23.33
C THR A 45 -10.10 -2.04 -22.37
N GLU A 46 -9.71 -3.28 -22.62
CA GLU A 46 -10.03 -4.41 -21.71
C GLU A 46 -9.38 -4.21 -20.33
N ALA A 47 -8.14 -3.73 -20.27
CA ALA A 47 -7.45 -3.44 -19.02
C ALA A 47 -8.09 -2.25 -18.27
N GLU A 48 -8.46 -1.19 -18.97
CA GLU A 48 -9.16 -0.03 -18.41
C GLU A 48 -10.45 -0.45 -17.71
N ASP A 49 -11.33 -1.18 -18.40
CA ASP A 49 -12.63 -1.59 -17.85
C ASP A 49 -12.45 -2.50 -16.63
N ARG A 50 -11.54 -3.47 -16.72
CA ARG A 50 -11.20 -4.35 -15.60
C ARG A 50 -10.66 -3.59 -14.39
N LEU A 51 -9.75 -2.62 -14.61
CA LEU A 51 -9.10 -1.88 -13.54
C LEU A 51 -10.01 -0.82 -12.94
N LEU A 52 -10.86 -0.18 -13.73
CA LEU A 52 -11.91 0.70 -13.24
C LEU A 52 -12.88 -0.05 -12.34
N ALA A 53 -13.28 -1.27 -12.71
CA ALA A 53 -14.12 -2.13 -11.87
C ALA A 53 -13.40 -2.52 -10.57
N LEU A 54 -12.14 -3.00 -10.64
CA LEU A 54 -11.33 -3.37 -9.48
C LEU A 54 -11.18 -2.22 -8.49
N THR A 55 -10.94 -1.00 -8.98
CA THR A 55 -10.73 0.19 -8.15
C THR A 55 -12.03 0.93 -7.80
N ARG A 56 -13.19 0.39 -8.22
CA ARG A 56 -14.52 0.99 -8.01
C ARG A 56 -14.62 2.42 -8.55
N MET A 57 -14.13 2.62 -9.77
CA MET A 57 -14.11 3.90 -10.46
C MET A 57 -14.86 3.89 -11.78
N THR A 58 -15.62 2.85 -12.09
CA THR A 58 -16.38 2.68 -13.35
C THR A 58 -17.30 3.86 -13.62
N ASP A 59 -18.10 4.28 -12.62
CA ASP A 59 -19.06 5.39 -12.76
C ASP A 59 -18.40 6.76 -12.90
N ARG A 60 -17.08 6.83 -12.74
CA ARG A 60 -16.27 8.04 -12.82
C ARG A 60 -15.25 8.02 -13.96
N ALA A 61 -15.29 6.99 -14.82
CA ALA A 61 -14.28 6.75 -15.85
C ALA A 61 -14.00 8.00 -16.71
N ASP A 62 -15.03 8.75 -17.04
CA ASP A 62 -14.97 9.95 -17.89
C ASP A 62 -14.93 11.26 -17.08
N THR A 63 -14.68 11.18 -15.76
CA THR A 63 -14.51 12.36 -14.89
C THR A 63 -13.05 12.83 -14.96
N PRO A 64 -12.80 14.14 -15.18
CA PRO A 64 -11.46 14.73 -15.11
C PRO A 64 -10.84 14.53 -13.70
N VAL A 65 -9.54 14.21 -13.66
CA VAL A 65 -8.84 13.87 -12.41
C VAL A 65 -8.84 15.02 -11.40
N LYS A 66 -8.86 16.27 -11.85
CA LYS A 66 -8.96 17.45 -10.95
C LYS A 66 -10.22 17.47 -10.10
N GLN A 67 -11.30 16.81 -10.53
CA GLN A 67 -12.58 16.74 -9.81
C GLN A 67 -12.65 15.58 -8.79
N LEU A 68 -11.60 14.77 -8.69
CA LEU A 68 -11.54 13.61 -7.79
C LEU A 68 -11.04 14.00 -6.40
N SER A 69 -11.57 13.34 -5.38
CA SER A 69 -11.00 13.38 -4.02
C SER A 69 -9.62 12.72 -3.98
N GLY A 70 -8.84 12.98 -2.91
CA GLY A 70 -7.53 12.37 -2.72
C GLY A 70 -7.56 10.84 -2.75
N GLY A 71 -8.53 10.22 -2.07
CA GLY A 71 -8.71 8.77 -2.07
C GLY A 71 -9.14 8.21 -3.42
N GLN A 72 -9.94 8.95 -4.21
CA GLN A 72 -10.28 8.58 -5.58
C GLN A 72 -9.04 8.63 -6.49
N LYS A 73 -8.25 9.70 -6.39
CA LYS A 73 -6.98 9.83 -7.12
C LYS A 73 -6.03 8.67 -6.79
N ARG A 74 -5.94 8.28 -5.51
CA ARG A 74 -5.09 7.15 -5.10
C ARG A 74 -5.53 5.84 -5.74
N ARG A 75 -6.83 5.59 -5.86
CA ARG A 75 -7.38 4.43 -6.57
C ARG A 75 -7.04 4.43 -8.06
N VAL A 76 -7.08 5.60 -8.71
CA VAL A 76 -6.68 5.76 -10.11
C VAL A 76 -5.17 5.50 -10.31
N VAL A 77 -4.32 5.94 -9.38
CA VAL A 77 -2.88 5.64 -9.41
C VAL A 77 -2.61 4.14 -9.33
N LEU A 78 -3.35 3.41 -8.49
CA LEU A 78 -3.27 1.94 -8.43
C LEU A 78 -3.70 1.30 -9.76
N ALA A 79 -4.84 1.73 -10.32
CA ALA A 79 -5.31 1.25 -11.62
C ALA A 79 -4.23 1.47 -12.69
N ARG A 80 -3.68 2.69 -12.77
CA ARG A 80 -2.63 3.03 -13.74
C ARG A 80 -1.39 2.15 -13.60
N ALA A 81 -0.93 1.92 -12.37
CA ALA A 81 0.25 1.08 -12.11
C ALA A 81 0.06 -0.39 -12.57
N LEU A 82 -1.19 -0.83 -12.69
CA LEU A 82 -1.56 -2.19 -13.09
C LEU A 82 -1.87 -2.34 -14.59
N MET A 83 -1.90 -1.24 -15.37
CA MET A 83 -2.33 -1.26 -16.78
C MET A 83 -1.63 -2.31 -17.63
N HIS A 84 -0.32 -2.44 -17.50
CA HIS A 84 0.51 -3.36 -18.27
C HIS A 84 0.67 -4.75 -17.61
N SER A 85 -0.19 -5.08 -16.63
CA SER A 85 -0.20 -6.35 -15.89
C SER A 85 1.18 -6.72 -15.32
N PRO A 86 1.76 -5.86 -14.46
CA PRO A 86 3.08 -6.09 -13.88
C PRO A 86 3.11 -7.34 -12.99
N LYS A 87 4.27 -8.00 -12.90
CA LYS A 87 4.50 -9.09 -11.95
C LYS A 87 4.74 -8.61 -10.53
N ILE A 88 5.31 -7.40 -10.39
CA ILE A 88 5.63 -6.78 -9.11
C ILE A 88 5.01 -5.38 -9.08
N LEU A 89 4.30 -5.07 -8.00
CA LEU A 89 3.74 -3.75 -7.74
C LEU A 89 4.46 -3.12 -6.55
N PHE A 90 5.05 -1.95 -6.78
CA PHE A 90 5.68 -1.14 -5.75
C PHE A 90 4.68 -0.08 -5.26
N LEU A 91 4.39 -0.09 -3.96
CA LEU A 91 3.49 0.85 -3.31
C LEU A 91 4.28 1.64 -2.27
N ASP A 92 4.36 2.95 -2.46
CA ASP A 92 5.04 3.81 -1.50
C ASP A 92 3.99 4.57 -0.70
N GLU A 93 3.84 4.19 0.57
CA GLU A 93 2.86 4.73 1.51
C GLU A 93 1.45 4.91 0.89
N PRO A 94 0.81 3.83 0.37
CA PRO A 94 -0.37 3.94 -0.47
C PRO A 94 -1.58 4.57 0.23
N THR A 95 -1.63 4.56 1.56
CA THR A 95 -2.77 5.06 2.35
C THR A 95 -2.44 6.27 3.23
N ALA A 96 -1.22 6.81 3.11
CA ALA A 96 -0.81 7.97 3.91
C ALA A 96 -1.74 9.17 3.69
N GLY A 97 -2.13 9.82 4.79
CA GLY A 97 -2.99 11.00 4.77
C GLY A 97 -4.45 10.76 4.42
N LEU A 98 -4.90 9.51 4.35
CA LEU A 98 -6.29 9.15 4.07
C LEU A 98 -7.06 8.86 5.37
N ASP A 99 -8.35 9.18 5.36
CA ASP A 99 -9.24 8.81 6.45
C ASP A 99 -9.40 7.28 6.59
N PRO A 100 -9.80 6.78 7.79
CA PRO A 100 -9.85 5.34 8.05
C PRO A 100 -10.78 4.56 7.11
N GLN A 101 -11.88 5.15 6.65
CA GLN A 101 -12.83 4.46 5.78
C GLN A 101 -12.26 4.27 4.37
N ILE A 102 -11.63 5.31 3.83
CA ILE A 102 -10.97 5.25 2.51
C ILE A 102 -9.76 4.31 2.58
N ARG A 103 -9.00 4.32 3.68
CA ARG A 103 -7.89 3.40 3.92
C ARG A 103 -8.34 1.94 3.83
N ARG A 104 -9.41 1.56 4.53
CA ARG A 104 -9.98 0.20 4.46
C ARG A 104 -10.41 -0.19 3.04
N THR A 105 -10.96 0.75 2.28
CA THR A 105 -11.32 0.52 0.88
C THR A 105 -10.09 0.19 0.04
N LEU A 106 -8.98 0.93 0.21
CA LEU A 106 -7.72 0.66 -0.48
C LEU A 106 -7.09 -0.66 -0.06
N TRP A 107 -7.14 -1.03 1.22
CA TRP A 107 -6.69 -2.33 1.70
C TRP A 107 -7.42 -3.48 1.00
N GLY A 108 -8.74 -3.36 0.83
CA GLY A 108 -9.52 -4.34 0.06
C GLY A 108 -9.06 -4.47 -1.39
N ILE A 109 -8.74 -3.36 -2.04
CA ILE A 109 -8.22 -3.36 -3.42
C ILE A 109 -6.82 -4.01 -3.46
N ILE A 110 -5.90 -3.62 -2.57
CA ILE A 110 -4.54 -4.18 -2.48
C ILE A 110 -4.60 -5.69 -2.21
N SER A 111 -5.47 -6.12 -1.30
CA SER A 111 -5.69 -7.54 -1.02
C SER A 111 -6.19 -8.31 -2.24
N SER A 112 -7.10 -7.72 -3.03
CA SER A 112 -7.58 -8.32 -4.29
C SER A 112 -6.47 -8.44 -5.33
N ILE A 113 -5.60 -7.44 -5.45
CA ILE A 113 -4.43 -7.47 -6.35
C ILE A 113 -3.46 -8.59 -5.95
N ARG A 114 -3.17 -8.72 -4.65
CA ARG A 114 -2.35 -9.81 -4.10
C ARG A 114 -2.99 -11.18 -4.39
N GLY A 115 -4.30 -11.32 -4.14
CA GLY A 115 -5.05 -12.55 -4.39
C GLY A 115 -5.05 -12.97 -5.86
N ALA A 116 -4.91 -12.03 -6.79
CA ALA A 116 -4.74 -12.29 -8.22
C ALA A 116 -3.32 -12.71 -8.62
N GLY A 117 -2.39 -12.85 -7.67
CA GLY A 117 -1.03 -13.35 -7.90
C GLY A 117 0.03 -12.30 -8.18
N THR A 118 -0.28 -11.00 -8.07
CA THR A 118 0.73 -9.94 -8.18
C THR A 118 1.56 -9.87 -6.90
N THR A 119 2.88 -9.91 -7.02
CA THR A 119 3.78 -9.67 -5.89
C THR A 119 3.75 -8.18 -5.53
N ILE A 120 3.58 -7.85 -4.25
CA ILE A 120 3.52 -6.46 -3.80
C ILE A 120 4.70 -6.18 -2.86
N LEU A 121 5.46 -5.14 -3.16
CA LEU A 121 6.41 -4.53 -2.23
C LEU A 121 5.85 -3.18 -1.78
N MET A 122 5.56 -3.04 -0.49
CA MET A 122 4.89 -1.86 0.06
C MET A 122 5.71 -1.25 1.19
N THR A 123 5.82 0.07 1.21
CA THR A 123 6.26 0.81 2.38
C THR A 123 5.06 1.35 3.14
N THR A 124 5.11 1.33 4.46
CA THR A 124 4.09 1.93 5.33
C THR A 124 4.68 2.21 6.71
N HIS A 125 4.15 3.22 7.38
CA HIS A 125 4.39 3.50 8.79
C HIS A 125 3.19 3.09 9.67
N TYR A 126 2.14 2.50 9.07
CA TYR A 126 0.98 1.98 9.80
C TYR A 126 1.16 0.50 10.10
N ILE A 127 1.27 0.16 11.38
CA ILE A 127 1.43 -1.22 11.84
C ILE A 127 0.24 -2.09 11.43
N GLU A 128 -0.99 -1.57 11.57
CA GLU A 128 -2.22 -2.26 11.16
C GLU A 128 -2.21 -2.66 9.67
N GLU A 129 -1.65 -1.81 8.81
CA GLU A 129 -1.56 -2.07 7.37
C GLU A 129 -0.57 -3.22 7.09
N ALA A 130 0.58 -3.20 7.75
CA ALA A 130 1.55 -4.28 7.65
C ALA A 130 1.00 -5.60 8.18
N GLU A 131 0.28 -5.58 9.31
CA GLU A 131 -0.36 -6.77 9.90
C GLU A 131 -1.42 -7.38 8.99
N LEU A 132 -2.26 -6.54 8.38
CA LEU A 132 -3.39 -6.99 7.57
C LEU A 132 -2.97 -7.47 6.17
N LEU A 133 -2.02 -6.78 5.55
CA LEU A 133 -1.71 -6.96 4.12
C LEU A 133 -0.43 -7.73 3.84
N ALA A 134 0.54 -7.75 4.76
CA ALA A 134 1.83 -8.32 4.46
C ALA A 134 1.94 -9.80 4.85
N ASP A 135 2.55 -10.60 3.98
CA ASP A 135 2.98 -11.97 4.30
C ASP A 135 4.31 -11.94 5.07
N ARG A 136 5.16 -10.95 4.78
CA ARG A 136 6.45 -10.71 5.45
C ARG A 136 6.67 -9.22 5.64
N VAL A 137 7.26 -8.87 6.77
CA VAL A 137 7.59 -7.49 7.15
C VAL A 137 9.10 -7.39 7.40
N ILE A 138 9.67 -6.26 7.01
CA ILE A 138 11.04 -5.86 7.35
C ILE A 138 10.92 -4.52 8.08
N LEU A 139 11.37 -4.48 9.33
CA LEU A 139 11.46 -3.25 10.12
C LEU A 139 12.80 -2.57 9.84
N LEU A 140 12.71 -1.31 9.42
CA LEU A 140 13.86 -0.48 9.10
C LEU A 140 13.95 0.70 10.08
N ASP A 141 15.14 0.95 10.59
CA ASP A 141 15.46 2.16 11.35
C ASP A 141 16.84 2.67 10.93
N GLN A 142 16.93 3.98 10.66
CA GLN A 142 18.17 4.66 10.23
C GLN A 142 18.94 3.93 9.11
N GLY A 143 18.20 3.29 8.18
CA GLY A 143 18.78 2.53 7.07
C GLY A 143 19.25 1.11 7.41
N HIS A 144 19.07 0.67 8.65
CA HIS A 144 19.41 -0.67 9.11
C HIS A 144 18.18 -1.53 9.28
N ILE A 145 18.33 -2.85 8.98
CA ILE A 145 17.28 -3.82 9.25
C ILE A 145 17.31 -4.20 10.72
N LEU A 146 16.28 -3.79 11.48
CA LEU A 146 16.12 -4.17 12.89
C LEU A 146 15.60 -5.60 13.03
N SER A 147 14.59 -5.95 12.25
CA SER A 147 13.96 -7.27 12.33
C SER A 147 13.26 -7.61 11.01
N ARG A 148 13.05 -8.92 10.80
CA ARG A 148 12.26 -9.45 9.68
C ARG A 148 11.51 -10.70 10.07
N GLY A 149 10.31 -10.89 9.53
CA GLY A 149 9.48 -12.05 9.81
C GLY A 149 8.07 -11.89 9.28
N THR A 150 7.20 -12.82 9.61
CA THR A 150 5.75 -12.62 9.47
C THR A 150 5.27 -11.64 10.54
N PRO A 151 4.14 -10.93 10.33
CA PRO A 151 3.58 -10.05 11.36
C PRO A 151 3.44 -10.74 12.72
N LYS A 152 2.91 -11.97 12.73
CA LYS A 152 2.73 -12.77 13.95
C LYS A 152 4.05 -13.11 14.66
N GLU A 153 5.12 -13.39 13.92
CA GLU A 153 6.45 -13.65 14.49
C GLU A 153 7.04 -12.39 15.12
N LEU A 154 6.87 -11.24 14.45
CA LEU A 154 7.36 -9.96 14.96
C LEU A 154 6.63 -9.57 16.26
N ILE A 155 5.29 -9.63 16.27
CA ILE A 155 4.49 -9.35 17.47
C ILE A 155 4.94 -10.24 18.64
N ARG A 156 5.17 -11.53 18.41
CA ARG A 156 5.66 -12.43 19.48
C ARG A 156 7.05 -12.08 20.01
N ARG A 157 7.90 -11.48 19.19
CA ARG A 157 9.26 -11.08 19.59
C ARG A 157 9.29 -9.76 20.36
N THR A 158 8.39 -8.84 20.05
CA THR A 158 8.29 -7.53 20.72
C THR A 158 7.47 -7.60 22.01
N GLY A 159 6.76 -8.71 22.26
CA GLY A 159 5.85 -8.86 23.38
C GLY A 159 4.40 -8.61 22.97
N ALA A 160 3.48 -9.42 23.54
CA ALA A 160 2.05 -9.30 23.28
C ALA A 160 1.36 -8.26 24.16
N TRP A 161 2.06 -7.75 25.16
CA TRP A 161 1.55 -6.81 26.16
C TRP A 161 2.48 -5.60 26.26
N ALA A 162 1.90 -4.42 26.24
CA ALA A 162 2.60 -3.18 26.44
C ALA A 162 2.04 -2.46 27.68
N VAL A 163 2.93 -1.94 28.52
CA VAL A 163 2.57 -1.11 29.67
C VAL A 163 3.10 0.29 29.39
N ASP A 164 2.19 1.26 29.33
CA ASP A 164 2.52 2.66 29.19
C ASP A 164 2.60 3.28 30.58
N THR A 165 3.78 3.75 30.97
CA THR A 165 3.98 4.51 32.22
C THR A 165 4.04 5.99 31.91
N HIS A 166 3.39 6.80 32.74
CA HIS A 166 3.34 8.26 32.60
C HIS A 166 4.08 8.92 33.76
N GLY A 167 5.34 9.27 33.50
CA GLY A 167 6.19 10.00 34.44
C GLY A 167 6.28 11.49 34.18
N ARG A 168 7.03 12.21 35.01
CA ARG A 168 7.29 13.66 34.85
C ARG A 168 8.03 14.00 33.56
N ASP A 169 8.75 13.05 32.99
CA ASP A 169 9.59 13.21 31.79
C ASP A 169 8.90 12.70 30.51
N GLY A 170 7.61 12.28 30.56
CA GLY A 170 6.84 11.84 29.42
C GLY A 170 6.31 10.40 29.54
N PHE A 171 5.95 9.83 28.41
CA PHE A 171 5.48 8.43 28.28
C PHE A 171 6.66 7.51 28.05
N THR A 172 6.66 6.37 28.75
CA THR A 172 7.57 5.25 28.46
C THR A 172 6.72 4.00 28.22
N THR A 173 6.97 3.29 27.14
CA THR A 173 6.29 2.03 26.82
C THR A 173 7.25 0.87 27.01
N GLU A 174 6.89 -0.09 27.86
CA GLU A 174 7.62 -1.35 28.00
C GLU A 174 6.78 -2.52 27.50
N CYS A 175 7.42 -3.46 26.78
CA CYS A 175 6.76 -4.59 26.16
C CYS A 175 7.09 -5.89 26.89
N PHE A 176 6.06 -6.71 27.12
CA PHE A 176 6.16 -7.97 27.85
C PHE A 176 5.64 -9.15 27.04
N PRO A 177 6.27 -10.33 27.12
CA PRO A 177 5.82 -11.54 26.43
C PRO A 177 4.47 -12.07 26.95
N THR A 178 4.20 -11.90 28.25
CA THR A 178 3.00 -12.43 28.91
C THR A 178 2.24 -11.34 29.68
N ARG A 179 0.94 -11.60 29.93
CA ARG A 179 0.10 -10.74 30.76
C ARG A 179 0.58 -10.68 32.21
N GLU A 180 1.05 -11.81 32.72
CA GLU A 180 1.54 -11.94 34.11
C GLU A 180 2.76 -11.04 34.32
N GLU A 181 3.72 -11.03 33.38
CA GLU A 181 4.90 -10.18 33.48
C GLU A 181 4.53 -8.68 33.39
N ALA A 182 3.61 -8.31 32.50
CA ALA A 182 3.09 -6.94 32.39
C ALA A 182 2.35 -6.50 33.69
N ALA A 183 1.55 -7.40 34.27
CA ALA A 183 0.86 -7.13 35.53
C ALA A 183 1.83 -6.97 36.69
N ALA A 184 2.83 -7.84 36.80
CA ALA A 184 3.88 -7.78 37.84
C ALA A 184 4.68 -6.46 37.74
N PHE A 185 4.95 -5.97 36.54
CA PHE A 185 5.61 -4.67 36.32
C PHE A 185 4.75 -3.51 36.83
N MET A 186 3.42 -3.52 36.56
CA MET A 186 2.50 -2.47 37.06
C MET A 186 2.32 -2.49 38.59
N GLU A 187 2.51 -3.64 39.26
CA GLU A 187 2.42 -3.74 40.69
C GLU A 187 3.73 -3.33 41.43
N ALA A 188 4.84 -3.26 40.70
CA ALA A 188 6.17 -2.96 41.25
C ALA A 188 6.48 -1.46 41.27
N ASP A 189 5.71 -0.60 40.58
CA ASP A 189 5.78 0.86 40.53
C ASP A 189 4.68 1.50 41.41
#